data_34f933d26be1158208aac319730206fe
#
_entry.id   34f933d26be1158208aac319730206fe
#
_cell.length_a   1.000
_cell.length_b   1.000
_cell.length_c   1.000
_cell.angle_alpha   90.00
_cell.angle_beta   90.00
_cell.angle_gamma   90.00
#
_symmetry.space_group_name_H-M   'P 1'
#
loop_
_entity.id
_entity.type
_entity.pdbx_description
1 polymer ?
#
loop_
_entity_poly.entity_id
_entity_poly.type
_entity_poly.pdbx_seq_one_letter_code
_entity_poly.pdbx_strand_id
1 'polypeptide(L)' 'MAIKKWLVDYSIRNHEGEIQECSMTVEAASIEEALAKADTRMVELTTAGIAEDAVVWDIGIVADPDDLEAVF' A
#
# COMPACT_ATOMS: atom_id res chain seq x y z
N MET A 1 12.82 -17.58 -1.70
CA MET A 1 11.63 -16.94 -2.24
C MET A 1 11.98 -15.54 -2.74
N ALA A 2 11.44 -15.19 -3.88
CA ALA A 2 11.70 -13.87 -4.45
C ALA A 2 10.79 -12.83 -3.78
N ILE A 3 11.42 -11.74 -3.32
CA ILE A 3 10.68 -10.59 -2.81
C ILE A 3 10.18 -9.78 -4.00
N LYS A 4 8.92 -9.43 -3.97
CA LYS A 4 8.29 -8.62 -5.01
C LYS A 4 7.88 -7.28 -4.42
N LYS A 5 7.75 -6.30 -5.29
CA LYS A 5 7.27 -4.97 -4.91
C LYS A 5 5.77 -4.91 -5.21
N TRP A 6 5.00 -4.46 -4.24
CA TRP A 6 3.55 -4.37 -4.34
C TRP A 6 3.13 -2.91 -4.24
N LEU A 7 2.19 -2.52 -5.09
CA LEU A 7 1.56 -1.21 -5.00
C LEU A 7 0.29 -1.36 -4.18
N VAL A 8 0.17 -0.55 -3.14
CA VAL A 8 -0.99 -0.56 -2.26
C VAL A 8 -1.69 0.78 -2.40
N ASP A 9 -2.94 0.74 -2.86
CA ASP A 9 -3.78 1.92 -2.93
C ASP A 9 -4.64 1.97 -1.67
N TYR A 10 -4.63 3.10 -1.01
CA TYR A 10 -5.39 3.28 0.22
C TYR A 10 -5.97 4.68 0.28
N SER A 11 -6.96 4.85 1.15
CA SER A 11 -7.57 6.15 1.41
C SER A 11 -7.41 6.49 2.87
N ILE A 12 -7.19 7.75 3.16
CA ILE A 12 -7.20 8.26 4.53
C ILE A 12 -8.30 9.31 4.65
N ARG A 13 -8.88 9.40 5.83
CA ARG A 13 -9.83 10.45 6.18
C ARG A 13 -9.20 11.28 7.27
N ASN A 14 -9.10 12.59 7.06
CA ASN A 14 -8.54 13.48 8.07
C ASN A 14 -9.60 13.83 9.12
N HIS A 15 -9.20 14.60 10.13
CA HIS A 15 -10.08 14.96 11.23
C HIS A 15 -11.19 15.93 10.82
N GLU A 16 -11.10 16.49 9.64
CA GLU A 16 -12.13 17.36 9.07
C GLU A 16 -13.14 16.60 8.22
N GLY A 17 -12.93 15.29 8.05
CA GLY A 17 -13.82 14.44 7.27
C GLY A 17 -13.48 14.38 5.79
N GLU A 18 -12.41 15.00 5.37
CA GLU A 18 -11.95 14.93 3.98
C GLU A 18 -11.26 13.61 3.71
N ILE A 19 -11.50 13.04 2.54
CA ILE A 19 -10.90 11.79 2.11
C ILE A 19 -9.81 12.09 1.08
N GLN A 20 -8.65 11.50 1.29
CA GLN A 20 -7.52 11.62 0.38
C GLN A 20 -7.10 10.23 -0.09
N GLU A 21 -6.98 10.07 -1.40
CA GLU A 21 -6.49 8.83 -1.99
C GLU A 21 -4.97 8.87 -2.06
N CYS A 22 -4.33 7.79 -1.61
CA CYS A 22 -2.89 7.68 -1.53
C CYS A 22 -2.44 6.33 -2.08
N SER A 23 -1.16 6.22 -2.34
CA SER A 23 -0.56 4.94 -2.70
C SER A 23 0.81 4.81 -2.06
N MET A 24 1.22 3.56 -1.84
CA MET A 24 2.55 3.27 -1.33
C MET A 24 3.02 1.95 -1.92
N THR A 25 4.32 1.69 -1.84
CA THR A 25 4.88 0.41 -2.23
C THR A 25 5.39 -0.33 -1.00
N VAL A 26 5.20 -1.65 -1.01
CA VAL A 26 5.74 -2.53 0.03
C VAL A 26 6.47 -3.69 -0.63
N GLU A 27 7.49 -4.21 0.02
CA GLU A 27 8.21 -5.38 -0.43
C GLU A 27 7.73 -6.59 0.35
N ALA A 28 7.32 -7.64 -0.36
CA ALA A 28 6.78 -8.84 0.25
C ALA A 28 6.90 -10.02 -0.69
N ALA A 29 6.95 -11.22 -0.14
CA ALA A 29 7.02 -12.44 -0.93
C ALA A 29 5.65 -12.87 -1.44
N SER A 30 4.57 -12.43 -0.79
CA SER A 30 3.20 -12.81 -1.14
C SER A 30 2.25 -11.64 -0.89
N ILE A 31 1.06 -11.74 -1.47
CA ILE A 31 0.02 -10.73 -1.28
C ILE A 31 -0.41 -10.67 0.19
N GLU A 32 -0.43 -11.80 0.87
CA GLU A 32 -0.82 -11.87 2.28
C GLU A 32 0.15 -11.10 3.15
N GLU A 33 1.45 -11.24 2.89
CA GLU A 33 2.49 -10.50 3.58
C GLU A 33 2.40 -9.01 3.24
N ALA A 34 2.17 -8.68 1.97
CA ALA A 34 2.02 -7.30 1.54
C ALA A 34 0.82 -6.64 2.23
N LEU A 35 -0.29 -7.35 2.33
CA LEU A 35 -1.49 -6.86 3.00
C LEU A 35 -1.24 -6.64 4.48
N ALA A 36 -0.53 -7.56 5.13
CA ALA A 36 -0.19 -7.41 6.55
C ALA A 36 0.67 -6.17 6.80
N LYS A 37 1.63 -5.91 5.92
CA LYS A 37 2.46 -4.70 6.02
C LYS A 37 1.65 -3.43 5.79
N ALA A 38 0.71 -3.47 4.83
CA ALA A 38 -0.18 -2.36 4.56
C ALA A 38 -1.08 -2.06 5.76
N ASP A 39 -1.66 -3.10 6.37
CA ASP A 39 -2.51 -2.94 7.56
C ASP A 39 -1.73 -2.33 8.72
N THR A 40 -0.49 -2.76 8.92
CA THR A 40 0.38 -2.19 9.94
C THR A 40 0.57 -0.70 9.71
N ARG A 41 0.76 -0.30 8.45
CA ARG A 41 0.92 1.11 8.11
C ARG A 41 -0.35 1.91 8.38
N MET A 42 -1.52 1.32 8.07
CA MET A 42 -2.81 1.98 8.35
C MET A 42 -2.99 2.21 9.86
N VAL A 43 -2.64 1.22 10.67
CA VAL A 43 -2.69 1.35 12.12
C VAL A 43 -1.73 2.44 12.61
N GLU A 44 -0.53 2.51 12.05
CA GLU A 44 0.43 3.56 12.41
C GLU A 44 -0.12 4.95 12.09
N LEU A 45 -0.73 5.13 10.93
CA LEU A 45 -1.29 6.42 10.52
C LEU A 45 -2.39 6.88 11.48
N THR A 46 -3.26 5.98 11.89
CA THR A 46 -4.36 6.30 12.80
C THR A 46 -3.86 6.50 14.24
N THR A 47 -2.93 5.67 14.68
CA THR A 47 -2.36 5.76 16.04
C THR A 47 -1.54 7.04 16.21
N ALA A 48 -0.81 7.45 15.17
CA ALA A 48 -0.01 8.68 15.22
C ALA A 48 -0.86 9.96 15.10
N GLY A 49 -2.16 9.83 14.84
CA GLY A 49 -3.04 10.99 14.68
C GLY A 49 -2.91 11.69 13.34
N ILE A 50 -2.22 11.10 12.39
CA ILE A 50 -2.08 11.65 11.03
C ILE A 50 -3.41 11.56 10.29
N ALA A 51 -4.15 10.47 10.51
CA ALA A 51 -5.45 10.26 9.92
C ALA A 51 -6.43 9.77 10.98
N GLU A 52 -7.69 10.12 10.83
CA GLU A 52 -8.76 9.60 11.69
C GLU A 52 -9.10 8.17 11.31
N ASP A 53 -9.04 7.88 10.01
CA ASP A 53 -9.33 6.55 9.47
C ASP A 53 -8.45 6.30 8.25
N ALA A 54 -8.11 5.04 8.01
CA ALA A 54 -7.28 4.63 6.89
C ALA A 54 -7.70 3.24 6.42
N VAL A 55 -7.95 3.09 5.11
CA VAL A 55 -8.46 1.85 4.53
C VAL A 55 -7.67 1.51 3.28
N VAL A 56 -7.20 0.27 3.18
CA VAL A 56 -6.61 -0.28 1.96
C VAL A 56 -7.76 -0.73 1.06
N TRP A 57 -7.76 -0.32 -0.19
CA TRP A 57 -8.82 -0.68 -1.12
C TRP A 57 -8.33 -1.41 -2.37
N ASP A 58 -7.04 -1.41 -2.64
CA ASP A 58 -6.48 -2.18 -3.75
C ASP A 58 -5.02 -2.52 -3.48
N ILE A 59 -4.58 -3.67 -4.00
CA ILE A 59 -3.20 -4.10 -3.88
C ILE A 59 -2.84 -4.93 -5.12
N GLY A 60 -1.70 -4.66 -5.70
CA GLY A 60 -1.24 -5.38 -6.89
C GLY A 60 0.27 -5.37 -7.02
N ILE A 61 0.79 -6.22 -7.89
CA ILE A 61 2.22 -6.30 -8.14
C ILE A 61 2.64 -5.14 -9.04
N VAL A 62 3.72 -4.46 -8.64
CA VAL A 62 4.34 -3.44 -9.48
C VAL A 62 5.23 -4.15 -10.50
N ALA A 63 5.06 -3.86 -11.78
CA ALA A 63 5.91 -4.41 -12.81
C ALA A 63 7.34 -3.90 -12.63
N ASP A 64 8.29 -4.84 -12.62
CA ASP A 64 9.70 -4.51 -12.56
C ASP A 64 10.11 -3.87 -13.89
N PRO A 65 10.95 -2.82 -13.88
CA PRO A 65 11.49 -2.26 -15.13
C PRO A 65 12.14 -3.29 -16.04
N ASP A 66 12.79 -4.29 -15.46
CA ASP A 66 13.40 -5.38 -16.23
C ASP A 66 12.34 -6.22 -16.95
N ASP A 67 11.22 -6.46 -16.33
CA ASP A 67 10.09 -7.17 -16.94
C ASP A 67 9.47 -6.36 -18.06
N LEU A 68 9.42 -5.05 -17.91
CA LEU A 68 8.90 -4.17 -18.96
C LEU A 68 9.81 -4.16 -20.19
N GLU A 69 11.12 -4.22 -20.00
CA GLU A 69 12.08 -4.31 -21.09
C GLU A 69 11.95 -5.63 -21.83
N ALA A 70 11.63 -6.69 -21.15
CA ALA A 70 11.47 -8.02 -21.77
C ALA A 70 10.25 -8.08 -22.69
N VAL A 71 9.29 -7.19 -22.53
CA VAL A 71 8.07 -7.14 -23.35
C VAL A 71 8.32 -6.41 -24.67
N PHE A 72 9.31 -5.56 -24.71
CA PHE A 72 9.64 -4.75 -25.87
C PHE A 72 10.84 -5.32 -26.62
#